data_35e56501d2c4d2b77e6e4669a73c5761
#
_entry.id   35e56501d2c4d2b77e6e4669a73c5761
#
_cell.length_a   1.000
_cell.length_b   1.000
_cell.length_c   1.000
_cell.angle_alpha   90.00
_cell.angle_beta   90.00
_cell.angle_gamma   90.00
#
_symmetry.space_group_name_H-M   'P 1'
#
loop_
_entity.id
_entity.type
_entity.pdbx_description
1 polymer ?
#
loop_
_entity_poly.entity_id
_entity_poly.type
_entity_poly.pdbx_seq_one_letter_code
_entity_poly.pdbx_strand_id
1 'polypeptide(L)'
;MSEPKAGEVFRYPFLWKRQDLQGETEGRKSRPVCIAVTIANANGETVVFILPITTQPPIASRHAVEVPDIEVRRVGLDLHVRKWVMLDEINTDIIERSWVWEDRTPMGAFSPAYAAQIRASLLALAKAGKASITDRLK
;
A
#
# COMPACT_ATOMS: atom_id res chain seq x y z
N MET A 1 15.88 10.96 -9.05
CA MET A 1 14.73 10.05 -8.82
C MET A 1 13.52 10.87 -8.42
N SER A 2 12.39 10.55 -9.01
CA SER A 2 11.14 11.19 -8.59
C SER A 2 10.64 10.58 -7.30
N GLU A 3 9.89 11.36 -6.53
CA GLU A 3 9.24 10.87 -5.33
C GLU A 3 8.13 9.88 -5.68
N PRO A 4 7.86 8.89 -4.81
CA PRO A 4 6.70 8.02 -4.97
C PRO A 4 5.40 8.81 -5.06
N LYS A 5 4.51 8.37 -5.94
CA LYS A 5 3.24 9.05 -6.24
C LYS A 5 2.08 8.09 -6.04
N ALA A 6 0.91 8.65 -5.73
CA ALA A 6 -0.33 7.88 -5.62
C ALA A 6 -0.56 7.06 -6.89
N GLY A 7 -0.91 5.80 -6.72
CA GLY A 7 -1.13 4.85 -7.82
C GLY A 7 0.09 4.04 -8.22
N GLU A 8 1.29 4.48 -7.86
CA GLU A 8 2.49 3.71 -8.17
C GLU A 8 2.58 2.46 -7.30
N VAL A 9 3.14 1.40 -7.88
CA VAL A 9 3.33 0.11 -7.22
C VAL A 9 4.82 -0.11 -7.01
N PHE A 10 5.19 -0.47 -5.79
CA PHE A 10 6.59 -0.69 -5.39
C PHE A 10 6.73 -2.02 -4.69
N ARG A 11 7.96 -2.49 -4.55
CA ARG A 11 8.29 -3.54 -3.59
C ARG A 11 8.60 -2.89 -2.25
N TYR A 12 7.97 -3.41 -1.19
CA TYR A 12 8.09 -2.84 0.15
C TYR A 12 7.89 -3.93 1.19
N PRO A 13 8.69 -3.94 2.27
CA PRO A 13 8.52 -4.93 3.35
C PRO A 13 7.34 -4.54 4.24
N PHE A 14 6.12 -4.78 3.74
CA PHE A 14 4.89 -4.40 4.42
C PHE A 14 4.78 -5.10 5.77
N LEU A 15 4.43 -4.34 6.81
CA LEU A 15 4.26 -4.86 8.15
C LEU A 15 2.76 -5.00 8.44
N TRP A 16 2.31 -6.24 8.58
CA TRP A 16 0.91 -6.52 8.91
C TRP A 16 0.64 -6.20 10.37
N LYS A 17 -0.61 -5.83 10.69
CA LYS A 17 -1.00 -5.47 12.05
C LYS A 17 -0.67 -6.57 13.05
N ARG A 18 -0.92 -7.83 12.69
CA ARG A 18 -0.60 -8.97 13.55
C ARG A 18 0.89 -9.08 13.86
N GLN A 19 1.75 -8.73 12.89
CA GLN A 19 3.21 -8.75 13.09
C GLN A 19 3.66 -7.60 13.99
N ASP A 20 3.06 -6.43 13.80
CA ASP A 20 3.33 -5.27 14.65
C ASP A 20 2.97 -5.55 16.10
N LEU A 21 1.83 -6.19 16.33
CA LEU A 21 1.39 -6.56 17.67
C LEU A 21 2.29 -7.61 18.32
N GLN A 22 3.06 -8.36 17.53
CA GLN A 22 4.05 -9.33 18.01
C GLN A 22 5.43 -8.70 18.21
N GLY A 23 5.55 -7.38 18.03
CA GLY A 23 6.82 -6.67 18.20
C GLY A 23 7.73 -6.64 17.01
N GLU A 24 7.30 -7.14 15.85
CA GLU A 24 8.09 -7.06 14.63
C GLU A 24 8.11 -5.61 14.12
N THR A 25 9.22 -5.19 13.53
CA THR A 25 9.39 -3.82 13.03
C THR A 25 9.78 -3.76 11.56
N GLU A 26 10.34 -4.82 10.98
CA GLU A 26 10.89 -4.78 9.63
C GLU A 26 9.99 -5.33 8.54
N GLY A 27 9.04 -6.18 8.91
CA GLY A 27 8.32 -6.99 7.94
C GLY A 27 9.16 -8.19 7.52
N ARG A 28 8.51 -9.27 7.08
CA ARG A 28 9.22 -10.53 6.81
C ARG A 28 9.82 -10.61 5.42
N LYS A 29 9.18 -10.00 4.43
CA LYS A 29 9.64 -9.99 3.05
C LYS A 29 9.00 -8.86 2.29
N SER A 30 9.66 -8.42 1.23
CA SER A 30 9.09 -7.43 0.32
C SER A 30 7.96 -8.04 -0.49
N ARG A 31 6.93 -7.25 -0.71
CA ARG A 31 5.79 -7.60 -1.54
C ARG A 31 5.36 -6.37 -2.35
N PRO A 32 4.59 -6.57 -3.41
CA PRO A 32 4.02 -5.44 -4.12
C PRO A 32 3.08 -4.66 -3.20
N VAL A 33 3.21 -3.34 -3.21
CA VAL A 33 2.34 -2.43 -2.48
C VAL A 33 1.93 -1.29 -3.40
N CYS A 34 0.80 -0.67 -3.09
CA CYS A 34 0.31 0.49 -3.82
C CYS A 34 0.37 1.71 -2.91
N ILE A 35 0.86 2.82 -3.45
CA ILE A 35 0.80 4.11 -2.76
C ILE A 35 -0.61 4.66 -2.96
N ALA A 36 -1.39 4.78 -1.89
CA ALA A 36 -2.76 5.26 -1.98
C ALA A 36 -2.83 6.79 -1.90
N VAL A 37 -2.06 7.38 -0.98
CA VAL A 37 -2.10 8.83 -0.71
C VAL A 37 -0.69 9.26 -0.31
N THR A 38 -0.31 10.47 -0.72
CA THR A 38 0.88 11.15 -0.20
C THR A 38 0.47 12.51 0.34
N ILE A 39 0.98 12.87 1.51
CA ILE A 39 0.69 14.17 2.12
C ILE A 39 1.96 14.76 2.73
N ALA A 40 2.06 16.09 2.73
CA ALA A 40 3.14 16.78 3.42
C ALA A 40 2.80 16.95 4.89
N ASN A 41 3.76 16.68 5.78
CA ASN A 41 3.58 16.94 7.21
C ASN A 41 4.09 18.35 7.57
N ALA A 42 4.01 18.69 8.85
CA ALA A 42 4.39 20.03 9.33
C ALA A 42 5.89 20.34 9.11
N ASN A 43 6.72 19.32 8.97
CA ASN A 43 8.16 19.47 8.76
C ASN A 43 8.55 19.50 7.28
N GLY A 44 7.57 19.52 6.37
CA GLY A 44 7.83 19.47 4.94
C GLY A 44 8.23 18.10 4.42
N GLU A 45 8.12 17.07 5.26
CA GLU A 45 8.41 15.69 4.84
C GLU A 45 7.17 15.07 4.20
N THR A 46 7.39 14.03 3.39
CA THR A 46 6.32 13.37 2.65
C THR A 46 5.90 12.08 3.36
N VAL A 47 4.66 12.06 3.84
CA VAL A 47 4.04 10.88 4.44
C VAL A 47 3.32 10.10 3.35
N VAL A 48 3.58 8.81 3.26
CA VAL A 48 2.93 7.90 2.30
C VAL A 48 2.03 6.93 3.04
N PHE A 49 0.87 6.67 2.45
CA PHE A 49 -0.09 5.67 2.92
C PHE A 49 -0.02 4.50 1.96
N ILE A 50 0.41 3.35 2.46
CA ILE A 50 0.82 2.18 1.69
C ILE A 50 -0.16 1.05 1.92
N LEU A 51 -0.72 0.51 0.83
CA LEU A 51 -1.66 -0.62 0.87
C LEU A 51 -1.00 -1.87 0.29
N PRO A 52 -1.15 -3.02 0.94
CA PRO A 52 -0.55 -4.25 0.42
C PRO A 52 -1.37 -4.84 -0.72
N ILE A 53 -0.67 -5.43 -1.68
CA ILE A 53 -1.28 -6.23 -2.74
C ILE A 53 -1.03 -7.69 -2.39
N THR A 54 -2.10 -8.48 -2.29
CA THR A 54 -2.02 -9.88 -1.88
C THR A 54 -2.60 -10.79 -2.93
N THR A 55 -2.12 -12.03 -2.98
CA THR A 55 -2.69 -13.10 -3.80
C THR A 55 -3.67 -13.97 -3.01
N GLN A 56 -3.80 -13.74 -1.71
CA GLN A 56 -4.73 -14.46 -0.86
C GLN A 56 -6.12 -13.84 -0.99
N PRO A 57 -7.15 -14.61 -1.40
CA PRO A 57 -8.51 -14.08 -1.45
C PRO A 57 -8.92 -13.58 -0.06
N PRO A 58 -9.53 -12.38 0.02
CA PRO A 58 -9.94 -11.84 1.32
C PRO A 58 -11.13 -12.64 1.87
N ILE A 59 -11.11 -12.88 3.17
CA ILE A 59 -12.28 -13.45 3.86
C ILE A 59 -13.36 -12.38 3.99
N ALA A 60 -14.60 -12.80 4.27
CA ALA A 60 -15.76 -11.91 4.24
C ALA A 60 -15.68 -10.71 5.18
N SER A 61 -14.93 -10.82 6.28
CA SER A 61 -14.76 -9.73 7.24
C SER A 61 -13.71 -8.68 6.83
N ARG A 62 -12.96 -8.95 5.76
CA ARG A 62 -11.88 -8.07 5.29
C ARG A 62 -12.38 -7.19 4.15
N HIS A 63 -11.77 -6.03 4.01
CA HIS A 63 -12.12 -5.07 2.96
C HIS A 63 -10.98 -4.99 1.94
N ALA A 64 -11.29 -5.35 0.71
CA ALA A 64 -10.32 -5.37 -0.38
C ALA A 64 -11.01 -5.13 -1.70
N VAL A 65 -10.24 -4.71 -2.71
CA VAL A 65 -10.70 -4.62 -4.09
C VAL A 65 -9.83 -5.51 -4.96
N GLU A 66 -10.44 -6.27 -5.84
CA GLU A 66 -9.68 -7.10 -6.77
C GLU A 66 -9.05 -6.21 -7.83
N VAL A 67 -7.81 -6.52 -8.21
CA VAL A 67 -7.09 -5.78 -9.24
C VAL A 67 -7.52 -6.33 -10.60
N PRO A 68 -8.14 -5.51 -11.48
CA PRO A 68 -8.51 -5.97 -12.82
C PRO A 68 -7.28 -6.34 -13.65
N ASP A 69 -7.45 -7.25 -14.60
CA ASP A 69 -6.34 -7.72 -15.44
C ASP A 69 -5.60 -6.59 -16.14
N ILE A 70 -6.31 -5.57 -16.61
CA ILE A 70 -5.68 -4.44 -17.28
C ILE A 70 -4.73 -3.69 -16.33
N GLU A 71 -5.09 -3.59 -15.06
CA GLU A 71 -4.26 -2.93 -14.06
C GLU A 71 -3.08 -3.81 -13.64
N VAL A 72 -3.30 -5.12 -13.53
CA VAL A 72 -2.21 -6.08 -13.27
C VAL A 72 -1.14 -5.95 -14.37
N ARG A 73 -1.59 -5.84 -15.60
CA ARG A 73 -0.73 -5.69 -16.78
C ARG A 73 0.07 -4.38 -16.72
N ARG A 74 -0.58 -3.28 -16.35
CA ARG A 74 0.07 -1.96 -16.26
C ARG A 74 1.24 -1.96 -15.28
N VAL A 75 1.12 -2.67 -14.17
CA VAL A 75 2.15 -2.69 -13.12
C VAL A 75 3.11 -3.87 -13.25
N GLY A 76 2.97 -4.67 -14.31
CA GLY A 76 3.91 -5.75 -14.59
C GLY A 76 3.84 -6.92 -13.63
N LEU A 77 2.69 -7.16 -13.00
CA LEU A 77 2.49 -8.31 -12.12
C LEU A 77 2.00 -9.53 -12.91
N ASP A 78 2.08 -10.70 -12.28
CA ASP A 78 1.70 -11.97 -12.91
C ASP A 78 0.19 -12.03 -13.16
N LEU A 79 -0.21 -12.14 -14.45
CA LEU A 79 -1.61 -12.21 -14.87
C LEU A 79 -2.30 -13.52 -14.52
N HIS A 80 -1.54 -14.59 -14.22
CA HIS A 80 -2.10 -15.89 -13.94
C HIS A 80 -2.58 -16.06 -12.51
N VAL A 81 -2.30 -15.09 -11.64
CA VAL A 81 -2.68 -15.13 -10.24
C VAL A 81 -3.55 -13.92 -9.91
N ARG A 82 -4.75 -14.17 -9.38
CA ARG A 82 -5.64 -13.08 -8.95
C ARG A 82 -5.00 -12.31 -7.80
N LYS A 83 -5.27 -11.02 -7.76
CA LYS A 83 -4.66 -10.12 -6.78
C LYS A 83 -5.69 -9.15 -6.24
N TRP A 84 -5.51 -8.77 -4.97
CA TRP A 84 -6.37 -7.81 -4.28
C TRP A 84 -5.51 -6.74 -3.62
N VAL A 85 -6.00 -5.49 -3.65
CA VAL A 85 -5.48 -4.42 -2.81
C VAL A 85 -6.27 -4.46 -1.51
N MET A 86 -5.61 -4.69 -0.40
CA MET A 86 -6.26 -4.67 0.92
C MET A 86 -6.44 -3.21 1.35
N LEU A 87 -7.64 -2.87 1.79
CA LEU A 87 -7.99 -1.49 2.16
C LEU A 87 -8.02 -1.28 3.67
N ASP A 88 -8.07 -2.35 4.44
CA ASP A 88 -8.28 -2.27 5.89
C ASP A 88 -6.98 -2.35 6.70
N GLU A 89 -5.84 -2.50 6.04
CA GLU A 89 -4.53 -2.39 6.68
C GLU A 89 -3.64 -1.45 5.89
N ILE A 90 -3.10 -0.46 6.58
CA ILE A 90 -2.30 0.59 5.96
C ILE A 90 -0.97 0.68 6.70
N ASN A 91 0.15 0.73 5.96
CA ASN A 91 1.41 1.18 6.54
C ASN A 91 1.58 2.67 6.22
N THR A 92 2.04 3.44 7.19
CA THR A 92 2.50 4.80 6.95
C THR A 92 4.00 4.87 7.12
N ASP A 93 4.64 5.61 6.25
CA ASP A 93 6.08 5.82 6.29
C ASP A 93 6.37 7.26 5.85
N ILE A 94 7.57 7.73 6.14
CA ILE A 94 8.02 9.05 5.69
C ILE A 94 9.18 8.83 4.73
N ILE A 95 9.01 9.28 3.49
CA ILE A 95 9.97 9.02 2.41
C ILE A 95 11.39 9.40 2.82
N GLU A 96 11.55 10.58 3.42
CA GLU A 96 12.86 11.15 3.75
C GLU A 96 13.54 10.45 4.91
N ARG A 97 12.80 9.65 5.69
CA ARG A 97 13.32 8.98 6.90
C ARG A 97 13.14 7.47 6.89
N SER A 98 12.58 6.91 5.83
CA SER A 98 12.32 5.47 5.79
C SER A 98 13.64 4.68 5.79
N TRP A 99 13.78 3.75 6.74
CA TRP A 99 14.94 2.89 6.83
C TRP A 99 14.69 1.49 6.28
N VAL A 100 13.44 1.14 6.02
CA VAL A 100 13.06 -0.18 5.52
C VAL A 100 12.86 -0.23 4.02
N TRP A 101 12.61 0.92 3.39
CA TRP A 101 12.27 1.00 1.96
C TRP A 101 13.55 1.15 1.13
N GLU A 102 14.08 0.03 0.67
CA GLU A 102 15.36 0.02 -0.04
C GLU A 102 15.23 0.35 -1.52
N ASP A 103 14.35 -0.38 -2.22
CA ASP A 103 14.17 -0.18 -3.66
C ASP A 103 12.99 0.75 -3.92
N ARG A 104 13.30 1.95 -4.38
CA ARG A 104 12.31 3.00 -4.65
C ARG A 104 12.03 3.18 -6.15
N THR A 105 12.35 2.15 -6.94
CA THR A 105 12.01 2.12 -8.36
C THR A 105 10.60 1.56 -8.51
N PRO A 106 9.63 2.32 -9.06
CA PRO A 106 8.29 1.79 -9.24
C PRO A 106 8.29 0.62 -10.22
N MET A 107 7.50 -0.40 -9.90
CA MET A 107 7.24 -1.52 -10.81
C MET A 107 6.38 -1.06 -11.98
N GLY A 108 5.52 -0.08 -11.73
CA GLY A 108 4.57 0.50 -12.66
C GLY A 108 3.58 1.34 -11.88
N ALA A 109 2.53 1.77 -12.54
CA ALA A 109 1.49 2.57 -11.90
C ALA A 109 0.11 2.11 -12.35
N PHE A 110 -0.84 2.07 -11.42
CA PHE A 110 -2.26 1.90 -11.77
C PHE A 110 -2.73 3.11 -12.57
N SER A 111 -3.78 2.92 -13.38
CA SER A 111 -4.39 4.04 -14.08
C SER A 111 -4.88 5.10 -13.09
N PRO A 112 -4.94 6.39 -13.49
CA PRO A 112 -5.48 7.43 -12.62
C PRO A 112 -6.89 7.13 -12.12
N ALA A 113 -7.73 6.53 -12.97
CA ALA A 113 -9.10 6.17 -12.59
C ALA A 113 -9.11 5.10 -11.50
N TYR A 114 -8.31 4.05 -11.63
CA TYR A 114 -8.25 2.98 -10.63
C TYR A 114 -7.61 3.48 -9.33
N ALA A 115 -6.56 4.27 -9.43
CA ALA A 115 -5.93 4.89 -8.26
C ALA A 115 -6.90 5.77 -7.48
N ALA A 116 -7.74 6.55 -8.18
CA ALA A 116 -8.77 7.39 -7.57
C ALA A 116 -9.84 6.54 -6.87
N GLN A 117 -10.22 5.43 -7.47
CA GLN A 117 -11.18 4.48 -6.89
C GLN A 117 -10.63 3.89 -5.58
N ILE A 118 -9.38 3.47 -5.58
CA ILE A 118 -8.71 2.95 -4.39
C ILE A 118 -8.73 4.01 -3.28
N ARG A 119 -8.33 5.22 -3.62
CA ARG A 119 -8.27 6.32 -2.64
C ARG A 119 -9.65 6.62 -2.05
N ALA A 120 -10.68 6.69 -2.89
CA ALA A 120 -12.05 6.97 -2.43
C ALA A 120 -12.55 5.85 -1.50
N SER A 121 -12.29 4.59 -1.86
CA SER A 121 -12.68 3.43 -1.04
C SER A 121 -11.95 3.44 0.30
N LEU A 122 -10.67 3.77 0.29
CA LEU A 122 -9.86 3.85 1.51
C LEU A 122 -10.39 4.94 2.44
N LEU A 123 -10.70 6.13 1.90
CA LEU A 123 -11.20 7.25 2.71
C LEU A 123 -12.56 6.91 3.33
N ALA A 124 -13.44 6.26 2.59
CA ALA A 124 -14.73 5.83 3.11
C ALA A 124 -14.55 4.84 4.28
N LEU A 125 -13.63 3.89 4.12
CA LEU A 125 -13.34 2.89 5.13
C LEU A 125 -12.73 3.53 6.38
N ALA A 126 -11.81 4.45 6.20
CA ALA A 126 -11.19 5.18 7.30
C ALA A 126 -12.21 5.99 8.10
N LYS A 127 -13.14 6.67 7.40
CA LYS A 127 -14.24 7.40 8.06
C LYS A 127 -15.14 6.48 8.86
N ALA A 128 -15.31 5.25 8.43
CA ALA A 128 -16.10 4.24 9.14
C ALA A 128 -15.34 3.59 10.31
N GLY A 129 -14.07 3.97 10.53
CA GLY A 129 -13.24 3.41 11.60
C GLY A 129 -12.82 1.98 11.36
N LYS A 130 -12.79 1.52 10.10
CA LYS A 130 -12.52 0.12 9.75
C LYS A 130 -11.12 -0.12 9.18
N ALA A 131 -10.30 0.92 9.07
CA ALA A 131 -8.93 0.80 8.59
C ALA A 131 -7.96 0.85 9.77
N SER A 132 -6.94 0.00 9.74
CA SER A 132 -5.90 -0.07 10.76
C SER A 132 -4.59 0.46 10.19
N ILE A 133 -3.96 1.39 10.91
CA ILE A 133 -2.71 2.03 10.48
C ILE A 133 -1.55 1.51 11.31
N THR A 134 -0.48 1.09 10.63
CA THR A 134 0.79 0.72 11.26
C THR A 134 1.87 1.70 10.80
N ASP A 135 2.41 2.46 11.76
CA ASP A 135 3.48 3.43 11.49
C ASP A 135 4.82 2.69 11.46
N ARG A 136 5.56 2.85 10.35
CA ARG A 136 6.84 2.16 10.14
C ARG A 136 8.01 2.87 10.81
N LEU A 137 7.81 4.05 11.37
CA LEU A 137 8.87 4.85 12.00
C LEU A 137 8.82 4.87 13.53
N LYS A 138 7.91 4.15 14.12
CA LYS A 138 7.84 4.11 15.57
C LYS A 138 8.89 3.16 16.18
#